data_eb5c0b298b4543f7b7e44ca41676f30b
#
_entry.id   eb5c0b298b4543f7b7e44ca41676f30b
#
_cell.length_a   1.000
_cell.length_b   1.000
_cell.length_c   1.000
_cell.angle_alpha   90.00
_cell.angle_beta   90.00
_cell.angle_gamma   90.00
#
_symmetry.space_group_name_H-M   'P 1'
#
loop_
_entity.id
_entity.type
_entity.pdbx_description
1 polymer ?
#
loop_
_entity_poly.entity_id
_entity_poly.type
_entity_poly.pdbx_seq_one_letter_code
_entity_poly.pdbx_strand_id
1 'polypeptide(L)'
;MKRVAVLWGALCAVLGIVMAQTPAPTQYQYPFQNPNLPIEERVSNIISLLTPEEKIDVLGANYYLGGRNGPGPSLRRLGINGYNQAEGLHGLSRGKPDSANATKTTTFVQSIGLGETWDPAILQKAAALEGYEARWLNQTAGRGRGGSASLVIRAPNADLGRDPRWGRTEECYGEDAFLNGTLTAAFVRGLQGDDPKYFLTASLMKHFLANSNENGRGGSSSDFDERLLREYYSVPFRMGVIDGGSRAYMAAYNAWNHIPMTVNPILREITMKEWGVDGIICTDAGSLGNMIRLHKYYPKLSEGAAGAVKAGINQFLDRFQGPVNDAL
;
A
#
# COMPACT_ATOMS: atom_id res chain seq x y z
N MET A 1 -23.05 -14.88 88.84
CA MET A 1 -23.41 -15.82 87.72
C MET A 1 -24.02 -15.04 86.62
N LYS A 2 -23.25 -14.76 85.62
CA LYS A 2 -23.73 -14.04 84.40
C LYS A 2 -23.60 -15.01 83.22
N ARG A 3 -24.72 -15.30 82.56
CA ARG A 3 -24.80 -16.15 81.37
C ARG A 3 -24.39 -15.35 80.16
N VAL A 4 -23.39 -15.82 79.45
CA VAL A 4 -22.97 -15.28 78.13
C VAL A 4 -23.74 -16.03 77.06
N ALA A 5 -24.57 -15.30 76.30
CA ALA A 5 -25.26 -15.82 75.14
C ALA A 5 -24.36 -15.68 73.96
N VAL A 6 -24.03 -16.79 73.29
CA VAL A 6 -23.29 -16.81 72.05
C VAL A 6 -24.29 -16.71 70.90
N LEU A 7 -24.27 -15.57 70.14
CA LEU A 7 -25.02 -15.42 68.90
C LEU A 7 -24.22 -16.05 67.76
N TRP A 8 -24.76 -17.09 67.18
CA TRP A 8 -24.28 -17.62 65.86
C TRP A 8 -24.94 -16.80 64.76
N GLY A 9 -24.16 -15.94 64.12
CA GLY A 9 -24.56 -15.26 62.91
C GLY A 9 -24.33 -16.18 61.69
N ALA A 10 -25.41 -16.62 61.08
CA ALA A 10 -25.34 -17.34 59.80
C ALA A 10 -24.92 -16.39 58.68
N LEU A 11 -23.69 -16.52 58.20
CA LEU A 11 -23.18 -15.80 57.05
C LEU A 11 -23.69 -16.53 55.79
N CYS A 12 -24.79 -16.07 55.20
CA CYS A 12 -25.25 -16.52 53.91
C CYS A 12 -24.30 -15.94 52.82
N ALA A 13 -23.33 -16.73 52.38
CA ALA A 13 -22.54 -16.41 51.21
C ALA A 13 -23.43 -16.56 49.95
N VAL A 14 -23.92 -15.46 49.41
CA VAL A 14 -24.56 -15.43 48.11
C VAL A 14 -23.43 -15.51 47.06
N LEU A 15 -23.14 -16.72 46.61
CA LEU A 15 -22.34 -16.95 45.40
C LEU A 15 -23.14 -16.46 44.18
N GLY A 16 -22.96 -15.22 43.82
CA GLY A 16 -23.42 -14.70 42.53
C GLY A 16 -22.67 -15.42 41.40
N ILE A 17 -23.29 -16.41 40.80
CA ILE A 17 -22.82 -16.99 39.56
C ILE A 17 -22.96 -15.88 38.48
N VAL A 18 -21.86 -15.19 38.22
CA VAL A 18 -21.76 -14.33 37.03
C VAL A 18 -21.75 -15.26 35.84
N MET A 19 -22.93 -15.54 35.31
CA MET A 19 -23.07 -16.17 33.98
C MET A 19 -22.45 -15.20 33.03
N ALA A 20 -21.25 -15.49 32.54
CA ALA A 20 -20.68 -14.82 31.40
C ALA A 20 -21.68 -14.94 30.24
N GLN A 21 -22.42 -13.88 29.97
CA GLN A 21 -23.28 -13.83 28.80
C GLN A 21 -22.37 -13.99 27.60
N THR A 22 -22.46 -15.11 26.93
CA THR A 22 -21.88 -15.27 25.59
C THR A 22 -22.43 -14.12 24.75
N PRO A 23 -21.59 -13.26 24.19
CA PRO A 23 -22.08 -12.17 23.35
C PRO A 23 -22.94 -12.78 22.24
N ALA A 24 -24.10 -12.18 22.02
CA ALA A 24 -24.98 -12.62 20.94
C ALA A 24 -24.17 -12.67 19.63
N PRO A 25 -24.38 -13.70 18.78
CA PRO A 25 -23.63 -13.82 17.55
C PRO A 25 -23.78 -12.53 16.73
N THR A 26 -22.66 -11.94 16.35
CA THR A 26 -22.65 -10.71 15.54
C THR A 26 -23.37 -11.00 14.24
N GLN A 27 -24.52 -10.35 14.01
CA GLN A 27 -25.27 -10.50 12.78
C GLN A 27 -24.64 -9.59 11.72
N TYR A 28 -24.05 -10.17 10.70
CA TYR A 28 -23.47 -9.44 9.56
C TYR A 28 -24.53 -9.27 8.48
N GLN A 29 -24.62 -8.06 7.92
CA GLN A 29 -25.52 -7.78 6.78
C GLN A 29 -25.03 -8.48 5.51
N TYR A 30 -23.71 -8.56 5.34
CA TYR A 30 -23.06 -9.22 4.20
C TYR A 30 -21.98 -10.19 4.69
N PRO A 31 -21.77 -11.33 4.01
CA PRO A 31 -20.72 -12.28 4.36
C PRO A 31 -19.32 -11.67 4.51
N PHE A 32 -18.97 -10.73 3.64
CA PHE A 32 -17.64 -10.10 3.69
C PHE A 32 -17.32 -9.35 4.99
N GLN A 33 -18.35 -8.95 5.73
CA GLN A 33 -18.19 -8.25 7.01
C GLN A 33 -17.72 -9.18 8.14
N ASN A 34 -17.87 -10.50 7.96
CA ASN A 34 -17.39 -11.49 8.92
C ASN A 34 -15.86 -11.65 8.79
N PRO A 35 -15.06 -11.20 9.78
CA PRO A 35 -13.60 -11.28 9.72
C PRO A 35 -13.06 -12.71 9.85
N ASN A 36 -13.91 -13.69 10.21
CA ASN A 36 -13.52 -15.09 10.36
C ASN A 36 -13.66 -15.89 9.07
N LEU A 37 -14.31 -15.35 8.03
CA LEU A 37 -14.34 -15.99 6.73
C LEU A 37 -12.99 -15.84 6.01
N PRO A 38 -12.62 -16.81 5.17
CA PRO A 38 -11.47 -16.71 4.29
C PRO A 38 -11.51 -15.43 3.46
N ILE A 39 -10.33 -14.82 3.23
CA ILE A 39 -10.26 -13.54 2.53
C ILE A 39 -10.83 -13.62 1.12
N GLU A 40 -10.62 -14.74 0.43
CA GLU A 40 -11.12 -14.95 -0.93
C GLU A 40 -12.66 -15.03 -0.99
N GLU A 41 -13.30 -15.61 0.02
CA GLU A 41 -14.76 -15.61 0.12
C GLU A 41 -15.29 -14.19 0.34
N ARG A 42 -14.62 -13.41 1.19
CA ARG A 42 -14.97 -12.01 1.46
C ARG A 42 -14.81 -11.14 0.22
N VAL A 43 -13.70 -11.28 -0.50
CA VAL A 43 -13.43 -10.58 -1.76
C VAL A 43 -14.46 -10.96 -2.82
N SER A 44 -14.70 -12.24 -3.02
CA SER A 44 -15.69 -12.73 -3.99
C SER A 44 -17.09 -12.20 -3.70
N ASN A 45 -17.48 -12.14 -2.43
CA ASN A 45 -18.74 -11.55 -2.02
C ASN A 45 -18.82 -10.05 -2.34
N ILE A 46 -17.76 -9.27 -2.05
CA ILE A 46 -17.73 -7.84 -2.43
C ILE A 46 -17.88 -7.70 -3.95
N ILE A 47 -17.09 -8.44 -4.73
CA ILE A 47 -17.13 -8.39 -6.21
C ILE A 47 -18.52 -8.70 -6.76
N SER A 48 -19.22 -9.67 -6.16
CA SER A 48 -20.59 -10.03 -6.56
C SER A 48 -21.64 -8.96 -6.31
N LEU A 49 -21.35 -8.05 -5.35
CA LEU A 49 -22.24 -6.95 -4.97
C LEU A 49 -22.01 -5.68 -5.79
N LEU A 50 -20.89 -5.59 -6.52
CA LEU A 50 -20.53 -4.42 -7.32
C LEU A 50 -21.04 -4.55 -8.76
N THR A 51 -21.61 -3.44 -9.28
CA THR A 51 -21.89 -3.33 -10.72
C THR A 51 -20.61 -3.19 -11.54
N PRO A 52 -20.63 -3.38 -12.87
CA PRO A 52 -19.46 -3.13 -13.70
C PRO A 52 -18.90 -1.71 -13.52
N GLU A 53 -19.74 -0.69 -13.48
CA GLU A 53 -19.35 0.71 -13.31
C GLU A 53 -18.69 0.93 -11.95
N GLU A 54 -19.23 0.34 -10.89
CA GLU A 54 -18.64 0.41 -9.55
C GLU A 54 -17.26 -0.28 -9.49
N LYS A 55 -17.07 -1.39 -10.21
CA LYS A 55 -15.77 -2.05 -10.34
C LYS A 55 -14.74 -1.16 -11.03
N ILE A 56 -15.17 -0.40 -12.04
CA ILE A 56 -14.33 0.59 -12.73
C ILE A 56 -13.96 1.72 -11.79
N ASP A 57 -14.92 2.27 -11.06
CA ASP A 57 -14.68 3.33 -10.08
C ASP A 57 -13.63 2.94 -9.04
N VAL A 58 -13.61 1.67 -8.62
CA VAL A 58 -12.64 1.15 -7.66
C VAL A 58 -11.20 1.17 -8.20
N LEU A 59 -11.00 1.08 -9.51
CA LEU A 59 -9.69 1.16 -10.14
C LEU A 59 -9.12 2.59 -10.17
N GLY A 60 -9.95 3.60 -10.07
CA GLY A 60 -9.56 5.00 -10.28
C GLY A 60 -9.01 5.71 -9.05
N ALA A 61 -8.13 6.68 -9.28
CA ALA A 61 -7.50 7.48 -8.21
C ALA A 61 -8.49 8.34 -7.40
N ASN A 62 -9.61 8.74 -7.99
CA ASN A 62 -10.68 9.45 -7.24
C ASN A 62 -11.21 8.66 -6.06
N TYR A 63 -11.04 7.35 -6.13
CA TYR A 63 -11.40 6.41 -5.11
C TYR A 63 -10.39 6.40 -3.96
N TYR A 64 -9.10 6.48 -4.27
CA TYR A 64 -7.98 6.40 -3.32
C TYR A 64 -7.57 7.73 -2.75
N LEU A 65 -7.52 8.73 -3.62
CA LEU A 65 -7.15 10.09 -3.18
C LEU A 65 -8.25 10.69 -2.33
N GLY A 66 -9.30 9.85 -2.04
CA GLY A 66 -10.44 10.23 -1.24
C GLY A 66 -10.66 11.69 -1.47
N GLY A 67 -11.22 12.10 -2.60
CA GLY A 67 -11.48 13.52 -2.75
C GLY A 67 -11.96 13.99 -1.39
N ARG A 68 -11.87 15.21 -1.03
CA ARG A 68 -12.19 15.76 0.31
C ARG A 68 -13.38 15.11 1.05
N ASN A 69 -14.04 14.14 0.42
CA ASN A 69 -15.29 13.49 0.80
C ASN A 69 -15.19 11.97 1.09
N GLY A 70 -14.01 11.36 1.12
CA GLY A 70 -13.86 9.92 1.46
C GLY A 70 -14.14 8.95 0.31
N PRO A 71 -14.40 7.66 0.59
CA PRO A 71 -14.55 6.60 -0.40
C PRO A 71 -15.70 6.89 -1.38
N GLY A 72 -15.55 6.44 -2.62
CA GLY A 72 -16.57 6.55 -3.64
C GLY A 72 -17.94 6.00 -3.21
N PRO A 73 -19.04 6.42 -3.86
CA PRO A 73 -20.41 6.05 -3.46
C PRO A 73 -20.63 4.53 -3.41
N SER A 74 -20.00 3.80 -4.32
CA SER A 74 -20.15 2.35 -4.49
C SER A 74 -19.75 1.54 -3.24
N LEU A 75 -18.63 1.82 -2.62
CA LEU A 75 -18.24 1.11 -1.42
C LEU A 75 -18.89 1.64 -0.16
N ARG A 76 -19.27 2.92 -0.12
CA ARG A 76 -20.00 3.49 1.02
C ARG A 76 -21.32 2.79 1.29
N ARG A 77 -22.07 2.44 0.22
CA ARG A 77 -23.33 1.70 0.36
C ARG A 77 -23.14 0.31 0.99
N LEU A 78 -21.93 -0.26 0.85
CA LEU A 78 -21.55 -1.53 1.46
C LEU A 78 -20.89 -1.36 2.84
N GLY A 79 -20.77 -0.13 3.35
CA GLY A 79 -20.09 0.13 4.61
C GLY A 79 -18.58 -0.03 4.55
N ILE A 80 -17.99 -0.07 3.36
CA ILE A 80 -16.54 -0.19 3.17
C ILE A 80 -15.94 1.22 3.09
N ASN A 81 -14.99 1.49 3.96
CA ASN A 81 -14.19 2.71 3.89
C ASN A 81 -13.06 2.50 2.89
N GLY A 82 -12.86 3.48 2.00
CA GLY A 82 -11.70 3.49 1.14
C GLY A 82 -10.41 3.72 1.93
N TYR A 83 -9.28 3.60 1.25
CA TYR A 83 -7.99 3.94 1.81
C TYR A 83 -7.33 5.03 0.97
N ASN A 84 -6.46 5.81 1.58
CA ASN A 84 -5.62 6.79 0.91
C ASN A 84 -4.19 6.26 0.84
N GLN A 85 -3.41 6.82 -0.09
CA GLN A 85 -1.97 6.64 -0.14
C GLN A 85 -1.26 7.88 0.38
N ALA A 86 -0.10 7.69 1.02
CA ALA A 86 0.81 8.76 1.42
C ALA A 86 2.23 8.45 1.00
N GLU A 87 3.03 9.49 0.84
CA GLU A 87 4.49 9.34 0.74
C GLU A 87 5.06 9.06 2.12
N GLY A 88 6.12 8.23 2.16
CA GLY A 88 6.73 7.80 3.40
C GLY A 88 8.12 7.24 3.21
N LEU A 89 9.00 7.91 2.46
CA LEU A 89 10.37 7.43 2.21
C LEU A 89 11.27 7.55 3.43
N HIS A 90 11.04 8.58 4.23
CA HIS A 90 11.81 8.89 5.43
C HIS A 90 10.95 9.54 6.52
N GLY A 91 9.72 9.04 6.66
CA GLY A 91 8.66 9.55 7.51
C GLY A 91 7.44 9.98 6.71
N LEU A 92 6.28 9.99 7.35
CA LEU A 92 5.01 10.28 6.68
C LEU A 92 4.96 11.72 6.16
N SER A 93 4.76 11.88 4.86
CA SER A 93 4.44 13.18 4.29
C SER A 93 2.98 13.54 4.55
N ARG A 94 2.78 14.62 5.31
CA ARG A 94 1.44 15.12 5.68
C ARG A 94 0.98 16.32 4.85
N GLY A 95 1.64 16.61 3.74
CA GLY A 95 1.37 17.79 2.93
C GLY A 95 1.89 19.07 3.56
N LYS A 96 1.28 20.22 3.28
CA LYS A 96 1.81 21.53 3.67
C LYS A 96 1.96 21.67 5.19
N PRO A 97 3.18 21.97 5.70
CA PRO A 97 3.42 22.09 7.13
C PRO A 97 2.86 23.37 7.78
N ASP A 98 2.24 24.24 7.01
CA ASP A 98 1.94 25.63 7.38
C ASP A 98 0.64 25.83 8.18
N SER A 99 -0.06 24.81 8.58
CA SER A 99 -1.19 25.00 9.48
C SER A 99 -0.74 24.77 10.93
N ALA A 100 -1.05 25.72 11.81
CA ALA A 100 -0.83 25.60 13.26
C ALA A 100 -1.49 24.34 13.89
N ASN A 101 -2.38 23.66 13.13
CA ASN A 101 -3.11 22.46 13.50
C ASN A 101 -2.61 21.20 12.73
N ALA A 102 -1.49 21.27 11.99
CA ALA A 102 -0.95 20.11 11.32
C ALA A 102 -0.41 19.11 12.36
N THR A 103 -0.90 17.87 12.30
CA THR A 103 -0.33 16.81 13.13
C THR A 103 1.11 16.55 12.70
N LYS A 104 2.03 16.69 13.64
CA LYS A 104 3.45 16.43 13.40
C LYS A 104 3.69 14.93 13.34
N THR A 105 4.58 14.52 12.45
CA THR A 105 5.09 13.16 12.32
C THR A 105 6.62 13.18 12.41
N THR A 106 7.22 12.05 12.73
CA THR A 106 8.67 11.91 12.78
C THR A 106 9.23 11.99 11.36
N THR A 107 10.31 12.74 11.20
CA THR A 107 11.10 12.80 9.98
C THR A 107 12.47 12.18 10.25
N PHE A 108 12.83 11.19 9.46
CA PHE A 108 14.14 10.56 9.48
C PHE A 108 15.07 11.22 8.46
N VAL A 109 16.33 10.82 8.45
CA VAL A 109 17.25 11.20 7.37
C VAL A 109 16.77 10.63 6.04
N GLN A 110 17.20 11.21 4.92
CA GLN A 110 16.89 10.70 3.58
C GLN A 110 17.28 9.23 3.44
N SER A 111 16.61 8.51 2.55
CA SER A 111 16.79 7.06 2.39
C SER A 111 18.24 6.67 2.12
N ILE A 112 18.97 7.46 1.33
CA ILE A 112 20.39 7.22 1.09
C ILE A 112 21.20 7.27 2.41
N GLY A 113 20.90 8.22 3.30
CA GLY A 113 21.55 8.29 4.61
C GLY A 113 21.17 7.14 5.54
N LEU A 114 19.94 6.62 5.43
CA LEU A 114 19.55 5.36 6.10
C LEU A 114 20.33 4.17 5.51
N GLY A 115 20.55 4.17 4.19
CA GLY A 115 21.36 3.15 3.50
C GLY A 115 22.79 3.09 3.96
N GLU A 116 23.40 4.27 4.24
CA GLU A 116 24.78 4.40 4.76
C GLU A 116 24.99 3.77 6.14
N THR A 117 23.91 3.47 6.86
CA THR A 117 24.02 2.78 8.15
C THR A 117 24.41 1.30 8.00
N TRP A 118 24.12 0.70 6.87
CA TRP A 118 24.27 -0.76 6.60
C TRP A 118 23.57 -1.62 7.66
N ASP A 119 22.59 -1.06 8.37
CA ASP A 119 21.90 -1.72 9.48
C ASP A 119 20.40 -1.91 9.18
N PRO A 120 19.98 -3.10 8.72
CA PRO A 120 18.57 -3.41 8.48
C PRO A 120 17.67 -3.23 9.70
N ALA A 121 18.21 -3.40 10.92
CA ALA A 121 17.41 -3.27 12.13
C ALA A 121 17.05 -1.82 12.43
N ILE A 122 17.92 -0.86 12.10
CA ILE A 122 17.61 0.58 12.19
C ILE A 122 16.50 0.94 11.22
N LEU A 123 16.59 0.49 9.96
CA LEU A 123 15.55 0.74 8.95
C LEU A 123 14.21 0.14 9.37
N GLN A 124 14.21 -1.08 9.87
CA GLN A 124 12.97 -1.71 10.35
C GLN A 124 12.33 -0.95 11.50
N LYS A 125 13.12 -0.45 12.45
CA LYS A 125 12.61 0.37 13.57
C LYS A 125 12.06 1.72 13.09
N ALA A 126 12.75 2.39 12.18
CA ALA A 126 12.27 3.65 11.60
C ALA A 126 10.93 3.46 10.89
N ALA A 127 10.83 2.44 10.05
CA ALA A 127 9.61 2.08 9.34
C ALA A 127 8.48 1.63 10.28
N ALA A 128 8.80 0.92 11.36
CA ALA A 128 7.80 0.52 12.37
C ALA A 128 7.20 1.73 13.09
N LEU A 129 8.02 2.73 13.42
CA LEU A 129 7.51 3.99 13.99
C LEU A 129 6.63 4.74 12.99
N GLU A 130 7.02 4.80 11.72
CA GLU A 130 6.22 5.40 10.67
C GLU A 130 4.87 4.69 10.48
N GLY A 131 4.88 3.36 10.44
CA GLY A 131 3.66 2.55 10.36
C GLY A 131 2.73 2.77 11.57
N TYR A 132 3.31 2.87 12.77
CA TYR A 132 2.57 3.21 13.99
C TYR A 132 1.92 4.59 13.91
N GLU A 133 2.67 5.61 13.50
CA GLU A 133 2.15 6.97 13.33
C GLU A 133 1.02 7.01 12.30
N ALA A 134 1.17 6.32 11.17
CA ALA A 134 0.13 6.22 10.14
C ALA A 134 -1.15 5.59 10.70
N ARG A 135 -1.02 4.49 11.43
CA ARG A 135 -2.15 3.80 12.05
C ARG A 135 -2.82 4.65 13.12
N TRP A 136 -2.05 5.30 13.97
CA TRP A 136 -2.55 6.21 14.99
C TRP A 136 -3.33 7.37 14.39
N LEU A 137 -2.78 7.98 13.34
CA LEU A 137 -3.45 9.07 12.61
C LEU A 137 -4.76 8.61 11.96
N ASN A 138 -4.77 7.42 11.38
CA ASN A 138 -6.00 6.85 10.80
C ASN A 138 -7.10 6.65 11.85
N GLN A 139 -6.73 6.20 13.03
CA GLN A 139 -7.67 5.94 14.11
C GLN A 139 -8.16 7.23 14.80
N THR A 140 -7.30 8.24 14.93
CA THR A 140 -7.59 9.45 15.72
C THR A 140 -8.17 10.59 14.89
N ALA A 141 -7.69 10.80 13.68
CA ALA A 141 -8.11 11.93 12.82
C ALA A 141 -9.36 11.62 11.98
N GLY A 142 -9.83 10.39 11.94
CA GLY A 142 -10.69 9.89 10.85
C GLY A 142 -12.17 9.81 11.10
N ARG A 143 -12.69 10.03 12.31
CA ARG A 143 -14.11 9.81 12.56
C ARG A 143 -14.99 11.04 12.36
N GLY A 144 -14.74 11.86 11.36
CA GLY A 144 -15.70 12.92 11.07
C GLY A 144 -15.26 14.10 10.21
N ARG A 145 -14.03 14.22 9.85
CA ARG A 145 -13.54 15.33 9.01
C ARG A 145 -12.55 14.83 7.97
N GLY A 146 -13.00 14.43 6.81
CA GLY A 146 -12.33 14.42 5.50
C GLY A 146 -10.84 14.12 5.33
N GLY A 147 -10.19 13.53 6.31
CA GLY A 147 -8.76 13.26 6.32
C GLY A 147 -8.46 11.91 6.93
N SER A 148 -8.89 10.82 6.28
CA SER A 148 -8.36 9.53 6.68
C SER A 148 -6.88 9.53 6.43
N ALA A 149 -6.08 9.33 7.47
CA ALA A 149 -4.67 9.08 7.30
C ALA A 149 -4.49 7.82 6.47
N SER A 150 -3.48 7.84 5.63
CA SER A 150 -3.23 6.78 4.67
C SER A 150 -2.75 5.53 5.37
N LEU A 151 -3.26 4.39 4.95
CA LEU A 151 -2.80 3.07 5.39
C LEU A 151 -2.01 2.35 4.30
N VAL A 152 -1.85 2.97 3.13
CA VAL A 152 -0.95 2.52 2.07
C VAL A 152 0.15 3.57 1.95
N ILE A 153 1.37 3.19 2.26
CA ILE A 153 2.53 4.05 2.26
C ILE A 153 3.35 3.78 1.02
N ARG A 154 3.58 4.80 0.18
CA ARG A 154 4.38 4.72 -1.05
C ARG A 154 5.86 4.74 -0.71
N ALA A 155 6.30 3.66 -0.11
CA ALA A 155 7.64 3.38 0.34
C ALA A 155 7.86 1.87 0.53
N PRO A 156 9.13 1.41 0.49
CA PRO A 156 10.34 2.17 0.18
C PRO A 156 10.51 2.44 -1.32
N ASN A 157 11.48 3.32 -1.66
CA ASN A 157 12.00 3.40 -3.01
C ASN A 157 13.07 2.30 -3.19
N ALA A 158 12.73 1.27 -3.94
CA ALA A 158 13.59 0.12 -4.21
C ALA A 158 14.40 0.28 -5.53
N ASP A 159 14.37 1.47 -6.15
CA ASP A 159 15.24 1.78 -7.27
C ASP A 159 16.71 1.74 -6.86
N LEU A 160 17.59 1.46 -7.82
CA LEU A 160 19.04 1.42 -7.59
C LEU A 160 19.67 2.78 -7.86
N GLY A 161 20.40 3.32 -6.89
CA GLY A 161 21.17 4.56 -7.00
C GLY A 161 22.46 4.37 -7.78
N ARG A 162 22.36 3.93 -9.07
CA ARG A 162 23.48 3.53 -9.92
C ARG A 162 24.41 4.68 -10.33
N ASP A 163 23.86 5.87 -10.41
CA ASP A 163 24.57 7.03 -10.95
C ASP A 163 24.22 8.26 -10.09
N PRO A 164 25.22 8.98 -9.55
CA PRO A 164 24.98 10.16 -8.70
C PRO A 164 24.33 11.32 -9.44
N ARG A 165 24.30 11.31 -10.78
CA ARG A 165 23.60 12.31 -11.58
C ARG A 165 22.09 12.11 -11.62
N TRP A 166 21.60 10.95 -11.19
CA TRP A 166 20.17 10.75 -11.10
C TRP A 166 19.56 11.62 -9.99
N GLY A 167 18.58 12.44 -10.34
CA GLY A 167 18.01 13.47 -9.46
C GLY A 167 17.18 12.93 -8.28
N ARG A 168 17.04 11.60 -8.12
CA ARG A 168 16.33 10.96 -7.01
C ARG A 168 17.17 9.92 -6.26
N THR A 169 18.47 9.99 -6.41
CA THR A 169 19.41 9.08 -5.72
C THR A 169 19.20 9.08 -4.20
N GLU A 170 18.84 10.23 -3.62
CA GLU A 170 18.58 10.37 -2.18
C GLU A 170 17.37 9.57 -1.69
N GLU A 171 16.48 9.13 -2.59
CA GLU A 171 15.31 8.36 -2.21
C GLU A 171 15.57 6.86 -2.07
N CYS A 172 16.71 6.33 -2.55
CA CYS A 172 17.06 4.92 -2.53
C CYS A 172 18.16 4.61 -1.51
N TYR A 173 18.38 3.31 -1.24
CA TYR A 173 19.34 2.87 -0.22
C TYR A 173 20.77 2.63 -0.73
N GLY A 174 21.01 2.77 -2.03
CA GLY A 174 22.33 2.60 -2.63
C GLY A 174 22.30 1.92 -3.99
N GLU A 175 23.49 1.62 -4.51
CA GLU A 175 23.66 1.03 -5.85
C GLU A 175 23.74 -0.49 -5.86
N ASP A 176 24.16 -1.10 -4.74
CA ASP A 176 24.27 -2.55 -4.61
C ASP A 176 22.87 -3.17 -4.49
N ALA A 177 22.56 -4.11 -5.39
CA ALA A 177 21.24 -4.69 -5.48
C ALA A 177 20.87 -5.54 -4.25
N PHE A 178 21.85 -6.25 -3.66
CA PHE A 178 21.61 -7.10 -2.49
C PHE A 178 21.44 -6.26 -1.22
N LEU A 179 22.30 -5.28 -0.99
CA LEU A 179 22.19 -4.37 0.15
C LEU A 179 20.88 -3.60 0.09
N ASN A 180 20.57 -2.99 -1.07
CA ASN A 180 19.30 -2.28 -1.28
C ASN A 180 18.11 -3.21 -1.02
N GLY A 181 18.14 -4.42 -1.54
CA GLY A 181 17.09 -5.42 -1.31
C GLY A 181 16.94 -5.82 0.16
N THR A 182 18.04 -5.99 0.87
CA THR A 182 18.04 -6.30 2.31
C THR A 182 17.41 -5.19 3.12
N LEU A 183 17.78 -3.93 2.84
CA LEU A 183 17.23 -2.75 3.50
C LEU A 183 15.78 -2.52 3.12
N THR A 184 15.42 -2.72 1.83
CA THR A 184 14.04 -2.69 1.35
C THR A 184 13.17 -3.68 2.11
N ALA A 185 13.59 -4.94 2.23
CA ALA A 185 12.84 -5.97 2.95
C ALA A 185 12.67 -5.62 4.44
N ALA A 186 13.70 -5.07 5.08
CA ALA A 186 13.62 -4.62 6.47
C ALA A 186 12.63 -3.46 6.65
N PHE A 187 12.64 -2.48 5.76
CA PHE A 187 11.72 -1.35 5.78
C PHE A 187 10.27 -1.81 5.57
N VAL A 188 10.03 -2.72 4.62
CA VAL A 188 8.71 -3.33 4.37
C VAL A 188 8.18 -4.00 5.64
N ARG A 189 9.00 -4.86 6.28
CA ARG A 189 8.60 -5.53 7.54
C ARG A 189 8.24 -4.52 8.63
N GLY A 190 9.02 -3.46 8.76
CA GLY A 190 8.74 -2.40 9.73
C GLY A 190 7.40 -1.73 9.48
N LEU A 191 7.13 -1.28 8.25
CA LEU A 191 5.87 -0.63 7.89
C LEU A 191 4.65 -1.53 8.11
N GLN A 192 4.77 -2.80 7.78
CA GLN A 192 3.65 -3.74 7.83
C GLN A 192 3.40 -4.31 9.21
N GLY A 193 4.42 -4.26 10.11
CA GLY A 193 4.35 -4.85 11.43
C GLY A 193 4.44 -6.37 11.41
N ASP A 194 4.30 -6.99 12.56
CA ASP A 194 4.52 -8.42 12.82
C ASP A 194 3.23 -9.21 13.12
N ASP A 195 2.06 -8.57 13.05
CA ASP A 195 0.80 -9.28 13.25
C ASP A 195 0.54 -10.22 12.06
N PRO A 196 0.32 -11.53 12.31
CA PRO A 196 0.20 -12.52 11.24
C PRO A 196 -1.08 -12.38 10.41
N LYS A 197 -2.06 -11.61 10.88
CA LYS A 197 -3.36 -11.46 10.23
C LYS A 197 -3.60 -10.05 9.69
N TYR A 198 -3.08 -9.03 10.35
CA TYR A 198 -3.39 -7.63 10.06
C TYR A 198 -2.15 -6.79 9.89
N PHE A 199 -2.00 -6.18 8.74
CA PHE A 199 -0.95 -5.19 8.54
C PHE A 199 -1.18 -3.95 9.39
N LEU A 200 -0.10 -3.41 9.94
CA LEU A 200 -0.11 -2.09 10.55
C LEU A 200 -0.40 -1.02 9.49
N THR A 201 0.35 -1.06 8.39
CA THR A 201 0.10 -0.35 7.13
C THR A 201 0.50 -1.27 5.98
N ALA A 202 0.14 -0.93 4.73
CA ALA A 202 0.63 -1.61 3.54
C ALA A 202 1.81 -0.83 2.95
N SER A 203 2.92 -1.51 2.73
CA SER A 203 4.07 -0.98 1.98
C SER A 203 3.79 -1.07 0.49
N LEU A 204 3.92 0.04 -0.24
CA LEU A 204 3.82 0.12 -1.68
C LEU A 204 5.17 0.56 -2.24
N MET A 205 5.99 -0.41 -2.63
CA MET A 205 7.33 -0.18 -3.15
C MET A 205 7.30 0.57 -4.49
N LYS A 206 8.36 1.30 -4.81
CA LYS A 206 8.44 2.05 -6.08
C LYS A 206 9.88 2.20 -6.55
N HIS A 207 10.12 2.45 -7.82
CA HIS A 207 9.22 2.40 -8.98
C HIS A 207 9.62 1.22 -9.85
N PHE A 208 8.78 0.24 -9.98
CA PHE A 208 9.09 -0.98 -10.73
C PHE A 208 8.95 -0.70 -12.24
N LEU A 209 10.01 -0.67 -13.05
CA LEU A 209 11.35 -1.13 -12.80
C LEU A 209 12.33 -0.24 -13.58
N ALA A 210 13.59 -0.16 -13.09
CA ALA A 210 14.72 0.50 -13.79
C ALA A 210 14.49 1.99 -14.12
N ASN A 211 13.90 2.73 -13.18
CA ASN A 211 13.53 4.15 -13.28
C ASN A 211 14.63 5.08 -12.76
N SER A 212 15.90 4.81 -13.06
CA SER A 212 17.02 5.61 -12.54
C SER A 212 17.51 6.67 -13.53
N ASN A 213 16.59 7.37 -14.19
CA ASN A 213 16.86 8.48 -15.12
C ASN A 213 15.68 9.47 -15.11
N GLU A 214 15.87 10.67 -14.53
CA GLU A 214 14.80 11.68 -14.51
C GLU A 214 14.59 12.37 -15.84
N ASN A 215 15.65 12.48 -16.66
CA ASN A 215 15.57 13.16 -17.95
C ASN A 215 14.78 12.32 -18.96
N GLY A 216 13.58 12.80 -19.29
CA GLY A 216 12.73 12.12 -20.27
C GLY A 216 12.10 10.80 -19.76
N ARG A 217 12.11 10.52 -18.46
CA ARG A 217 11.64 9.27 -17.86
C ARG A 217 10.23 8.84 -18.31
N GLY A 218 9.36 9.81 -18.60
CA GLY A 218 7.99 9.53 -19.03
C GLY A 218 7.88 8.92 -20.44
N GLY A 219 8.97 8.87 -21.22
CA GLY A 219 9.00 8.34 -22.59
C GLY A 219 10.28 7.59 -22.92
N SER A 220 11.23 7.47 -22.00
CA SER A 220 12.47 6.72 -22.21
C SER A 220 12.26 5.22 -22.08
N SER A 221 13.17 4.44 -22.67
CA SER A 221 13.25 2.99 -22.51
C SER A 221 14.58 2.61 -21.87
N SER A 222 14.52 1.71 -20.91
CA SER A 222 15.70 1.06 -20.31
C SER A 222 15.85 -0.30 -20.98
N ASP A 223 16.84 -0.44 -21.86
CA ASP A 223 16.97 -1.61 -22.72
C ASP A 223 18.11 -2.51 -22.22
N PHE A 224 17.76 -3.71 -21.82
CA PHE A 224 18.69 -4.73 -21.31
C PHE A 224 18.02 -6.11 -21.33
N ASP A 225 18.83 -7.16 -21.21
CA ASP A 225 18.37 -8.54 -21.28
C ASP A 225 17.67 -9.02 -19.99
N GLU A 226 17.05 -10.19 -20.08
CA GLU A 226 16.34 -10.78 -18.95
C GLU A 226 17.28 -11.18 -17.80
N ARG A 227 18.54 -11.50 -18.08
CA ARG A 227 19.52 -11.80 -17.05
C ARG A 227 19.76 -10.59 -16.15
N LEU A 228 20.02 -9.42 -16.75
CA LEU A 228 20.22 -8.18 -16.00
C LEU A 228 18.94 -7.74 -15.27
N LEU A 229 17.76 -8.02 -15.86
CA LEU A 229 16.49 -7.85 -15.16
C LEU A 229 16.49 -8.64 -13.84
N ARG A 230 16.76 -9.94 -13.90
CA ARG A 230 16.61 -10.86 -12.77
C ARG A 230 17.73 -10.79 -11.75
N GLU A 231 18.96 -10.56 -12.20
CA GLU A 231 20.13 -10.58 -11.34
C GLU A 231 20.50 -9.22 -10.75
N TYR A 232 19.90 -8.13 -11.26
CA TYR A 232 20.24 -6.78 -10.79
C TYR A 232 19.01 -5.91 -10.55
N TYR A 233 18.29 -5.48 -11.60
CA TYR A 233 17.24 -4.46 -11.46
C TYR A 233 16.04 -4.90 -10.63
N SER A 234 15.65 -6.15 -10.70
CA SER A 234 14.49 -6.65 -9.96
C SER A 234 14.81 -7.18 -8.56
N VAL A 235 16.09 -7.35 -8.22
CA VAL A 235 16.50 -7.93 -6.93
C VAL A 235 15.92 -7.20 -5.72
N PRO A 236 15.99 -5.86 -5.60
CA PRO A 236 15.44 -5.17 -4.44
C PRO A 236 13.91 -5.34 -4.33
N PHE A 237 13.20 -5.32 -5.44
CA PHE A 237 11.76 -5.55 -5.47
C PHE A 237 11.39 -6.98 -5.09
N ARG A 238 12.11 -7.97 -5.65
CA ARG A 238 11.90 -9.37 -5.32
C ARG A 238 12.11 -9.63 -3.83
N MET A 239 13.20 -9.12 -3.26
CA MET A 239 13.47 -9.24 -1.83
C MET A 239 12.41 -8.51 -0.99
N GLY A 240 11.96 -7.35 -1.41
CA GLY A 240 10.85 -6.64 -0.76
C GLY A 240 9.55 -7.44 -0.75
N VAL A 241 9.25 -8.20 -1.81
CA VAL A 241 8.09 -9.10 -1.87
C VAL A 241 8.33 -10.37 -1.07
N ILE A 242 9.38 -11.13 -1.40
CA ILE A 242 9.59 -12.49 -0.87
C ILE A 242 10.05 -12.44 0.59
N ASP A 243 11.06 -11.61 0.90
CA ASP A 243 11.67 -11.55 2.23
C ASP A 243 11.00 -10.49 3.12
N GLY A 244 10.48 -9.41 2.52
CA GLY A 244 9.78 -8.34 3.23
C GLY A 244 8.28 -8.57 3.40
N GLY A 245 7.67 -9.35 2.54
CA GLY A 245 6.23 -9.62 2.55
C GLY A 245 5.39 -8.47 1.95
N SER A 246 5.98 -7.59 1.13
CA SER A 246 5.20 -6.57 0.44
C SER A 246 4.24 -7.19 -0.57
N ARG A 247 3.00 -6.70 -0.59
CA ARG A 247 1.97 -7.10 -1.55
C ARG A 247 1.64 -5.98 -2.53
N ALA A 248 2.44 -4.91 -2.56
CA ALA A 248 2.11 -3.75 -3.37
C ALA A 248 3.37 -3.09 -3.96
N TYR A 249 3.25 -2.61 -5.20
CA TYR A 249 4.28 -1.78 -5.83
C TYR A 249 3.68 -0.88 -6.92
N MET A 250 4.44 0.14 -7.29
CA MET A 250 4.12 1.11 -8.34
C MET A 250 4.94 0.81 -9.59
N ALA A 251 4.28 0.67 -10.73
CA ALA A 251 4.94 0.57 -12.03
C ALA A 251 5.58 1.90 -12.41
N ALA A 252 6.81 1.86 -12.93
CA ALA A 252 7.59 3.04 -13.28
C ALA A 252 7.05 3.75 -14.54
N TYR A 253 7.52 4.99 -14.76
CA TYR A 253 7.15 5.77 -15.94
C TYR A 253 7.78 5.28 -17.25
N ASN A 254 9.02 4.77 -17.16
CA ASN A 254 9.81 4.36 -18.33
C ASN A 254 9.27 3.08 -18.98
N ALA A 255 9.80 2.76 -20.13
CA ALA A 255 9.65 1.45 -20.76
C ALA A 255 10.82 0.52 -20.37
N TRP A 256 10.62 -0.76 -20.47
CA TRP A 256 11.66 -1.79 -20.58
C TRP A 256 11.53 -2.45 -21.93
N ASN A 257 12.64 -2.44 -22.70
CA ASN A 257 12.68 -2.96 -24.05
C ASN A 257 11.51 -2.44 -24.91
N HIS A 258 11.31 -1.11 -24.87
CA HIS A 258 10.27 -0.37 -25.60
C HIS A 258 8.82 -0.64 -25.18
N ILE A 259 8.55 -1.48 -24.20
CA ILE A 259 7.21 -1.69 -23.65
C ILE A 259 7.07 -0.87 -22.37
N PRO A 260 6.17 0.13 -22.31
CA PRO A 260 5.94 0.92 -21.09
C PRO A 260 5.66 0.05 -19.89
N MET A 261 6.29 0.34 -18.74
CA MET A 261 6.16 -0.51 -17.55
C MET A 261 4.69 -0.71 -17.12
N THR A 262 3.85 0.30 -17.32
CA THR A 262 2.42 0.23 -16.99
C THR A 262 1.65 -0.88 -17.76
N VAL A 263 2.17 -1.34 -18.90
CA VAL A 263 1.57 -2.41 -19.71
C VAL A 263 2.54 -3.56 -19.96
N ASN A 264 3.67 -3.57 -19.28
CA ASN A 264 4.70 -4.57 -19.52
C ASN A 264 4.25 -5.94 -19.00
N PRO A 265 4.37 -7.01 -19.82
CA PRO A 265 3.98 -8.37 -19.41
C PRO A 265 4.63 -8.88 -18.12
N ILE A 266 5.83 -8.38 -17.77
CA ILE A 266 6.53 -8.82 -16.56
C ILE A 266 5.76 -8.52 -15.26
N LEU A 267 4.83 -7.56 -15.26
CA LEU A 267 3.95 -7.31 -14.13
C LEU A 267 3.14 -8.58 -13.78
N ARG A 268 2.69 -9.29 -14.80
CA ARG A 268 1.93 -10.52 -14.62
C ARG A 268 2.83 -11.74 -14.55
N GLU A 269 3.76 -11.86 -15.51
CA GLU A 269 4.55 -13.10 -15.65
C GLU A 269 5.56 -13.29 -14.53
N ILE A 270 6.19 -12.22 -14.08
CA ILE A 270 7.21 -12.29 -13.02
C ILE A 270 6.60 -11.97 -11.66
N THR A 271 6.02 -10.76 -11.50
CA THR A 271 5.64 -10.33 -10.15
C THR A 271 4.44 -11.08 -9.60
N MET A 272 3.41 -11.33 -10.41
CA MET A 272 2.24 -12.06 -9.96
C MET A 272 2.45 -13.57 -9.95
N LYS A 273 2.99 -14.15 -11.06
CA LYS A 273 3.09 -15.61 -11.18
C LYS A 273 4.28 -16.20 -10.43
N GLU A 274 5.46 -15.58 -10.51
CA GLU A 274 6.66 -16.13 -9.88
C GLU A 274 6.83 -15.65 -8.43
N TRP A 275 6.57 -14.35 -8.15
CA TRP A 275 6.74 -13.80 -6.80
C TRP A 275 5.48 -13.83 -5.96
N GLY A 276 4.33 -14.10 -6.56
CA GLY A 276 3.06 -14.22 -5.85
C GLY A 276 2.45 -12.90 -5.40
N VAL A 277 2.75 -11.78 -6.08
CA VAL A 277 2.10 -10.49 -5.76
C VAL A 277 0.61 -10.57 -6.08
N ASP A 278 -0.21 -10.42 -5.06
CA ASP A 278 -1.68 -10.54 -5.12
C ASP A 278 -2.41 -9.29 -4.60
N GLY A 279 -1.67 -8.23 -4.30
CA GLY A 279 -2.22 -6.99 -3.76
C GLY A 279 -2.25 -5.86 -4.80
N ILE A 280 -1.73 -4.69 -4.45
CA ILE A 280 -1.83 -3.48 -5.26
C ILE A 280 -0.69 -3.40 -6.28
N ILE A 281 -1.04 -3.33 -7.55
CA ILE A 281 -0.13 -2.92 -8.62
C ILE A 281 -0.67 -1.62 -9.20
N CYS A 282 -0.05 -0.49 -8.86
CA CYS A 282 -0.53 0.81 -9.30
C CYS A 282 0.31 1.43 -10.40
N THR A 283 -0.29 2.35 -11.15
CA THR A 283 0.46 3.26 -12.03
C THR A 283 1.18 4.31 -11.20
N ASP A 284 2.25 4.90 -11.73
CA ASP A 284 2.69 6.21 -11.28
C ASP A 284 1.76 7.30 -11.85
N ALA A 285 1.73 8.48 -11.23
CA ALA A 285 0.78 9.53 -11.56
C ALA A 285 0.98 10.09 -12.99
N GLY A 286 -0.04 10.03 -13.82
CA GLY A 286 0.02 10.47 -15.21
C GLY A 286 0.57 9.44 -16.22
N SER A 287 0.90 8.22 -15.77
CA SER A 287 1.48 7.17 -16.64
C SER A 287 0.61 6.81 -17.83
N LEU A 288 -0.71 6.75 -17.69
CA LEU A 288 -1.58 6.52 -18.84
C LEU A 288 -1.42 7.59 -19.92
N GLY A 289 -1.38 8.86 -19.50
CA GLY A 289 -1.13 9.96 -20.42
C GLY A 289 0.24 9.86 -21.11
N ASN A 290 1.26 9.39 -20.41
CA ASN A 290 2.59 9.20 -20.96
C ASN A 290 2.63 8.10 -22.01
N MET A 291 1.90 7.00 -21.83
CA MET A 291 1.81 5.94 -22.85
C MET A 291 1.29 6.45 -24.20
N ILE A 292 0.41 7.44 -24.18
CA ILE A 292 -0.16 8.02 -25.39
C ILE A 292 0.76 9.11 -25.96
N ARG A 293 1.17 10.07 -25.12
CA ARG A 293 1.87 11.29 -25.57
C ARG A 293 3.36 11.12 -25.76
N LEU A 294 4.02 10.39 -24.86
CA LEU A 294 5.47 10.29 -24.78
C LEU A 294 5.97 8.98 -25.36
N HIS A 295 5.46 7.86 -24.92
CA HIS A 295 5.81 6.55 -25.48
C HIS A 295 5.17 6.30 -26.86
N LYS A 296 4.03 6.95 -27.14
CA LYS A 296 3.25 6.74 -28.38
C LYS A 296 2.91 5.27 -28.60
N TYR A 297 2.69 4.54 -27.52
CA TYR A 297 2.49 3.09 -27.53
C TYR A 297 1.04 2.71 -27.86
N TYR A 298 0.08 3.49 -27.38
CA TYR A 298 -1.34 3.38 -27.74
C TYR A 298 -1.85 4.67 -28.36
N PRO A 299 -2.78 4.60 -29.32
CA PRO A 299 -3.36 5.79 -29.94
C PRO A 299 -4.39 6.48 -29.03
N LYS A 300 -5.03 5.76 -28.10
CA LYS A 300 -6.11 6.27 -27.23
C LYS A 300 -5.91 5.88 -25.79
N LEU A 301 -6.40 6.75 -24.87
CA LEU A 301 -6.37 6.48 -23.42
C LEU A 301 -7.15 5.24 -23.03
N SER A 302 -8.30 4.99 -23.67
CA SER A 302 -9.11 3.79 -23.43
C SER A 302 -8.35 2.50 -23.72
N GLU A 303 -7.65 2.45 -24.86
CA GLU A 303 -6.82 1.28 -25.22
C GLU A 303 -5.66 1.09 -24.24
N GLY A 304 -5.01 2.20 -23.83
CA GLY A 304 -3.96 2.18 -22.81
C GLY A 304 -4.46 1.70 -21.46
N ALA A 305 -5.64 2.14 -21.02
CA ALA A 305 -6.26 1.70 -19.78
C ALA A 305 -6.59 0.20 -19.80
N ALA A 306 -7.21 -0.28 -20.89
CA ALA A 306 -7.50 -1.70 -21.07
C ALA A 306 -6.21 -2.55 -21.11
N GLY A 307 -5.17 -2.07 -21.78
CA GLY A 307 -3.85 -2.70 -21.80
C GLY A 307 -3.24 -2.81 -20.39
N ALA A 308 -3.31 -1.74 -19.61
CA ALA A 308 -2.81 -1.70 -18.23
C ALA A 308 -3.52 -2.71 -17.32
N VAL A 309 -4.85 -2.78 -17.38
CA VAL A 309 -5.64 -3.76 -16.60
C VAL A 309 -5.27 -5.18 -17.02
N LYS A 310 -5.13 -5.45 -18.32
CA LYS A 310 -4.71 -6.77 -18.83
C LYS A 310 -3.29 -7.15 -18.38
N ALA A 311 -2.40 -6.17 -18.24
CA ALA A 311 -1.05 -6.40 -17.73
C ALA A 311 -0.99 -6.64 -16.21
N GLY A 312 -2.05 -6.33 -15.47
CA GLY A 312 -2.13 -6.57 -14.03
C GLY A 312 -2.27 -5.30 -13.18
N ILE A 313 -2.27 -4.12 -13.78
CA ILE A 313 -2.57 -2.88 -13.05
C ILE A 313 -4.00 -2.97 -12.50
N ASN A 314 -4.14 -2.77 -11.20
CA ASN A 314 -5.41 -2.78 -10.51
C ASN A 314 -5.69 -1.48 -9.75
N GLN A 315 -4.80 -0.48 -9.90
CA GLN A 315 -4.97 0.84 -9.33
C GLN A 315 -4.31 1.92 -10.20
N PHE A 316 -5.07 2.94 -10.55
CA PHE A 316 -4.57 4.08 -11.31
C PHE A 316 -4.42 5.30 -10.42
N LEU A 317 -3.23 5.92 -10.37
CA LEU A 317 -3.01 7.19 -9.67
C LEU A 317 -3.47 8.40 -10.50
N ASP A 318 -4.01 8.14 -11.66
CA ASP A 318 -4.55 9.16 -12.54
C ASP A 318 -6.01 9.48 -12.21
N ARG A 319 -6.42 10.71 -12.44
CA ARG A 319 -7.83 11.11 -12.29
C ARG A 319 -8.59 10.78 -13.59
N PHE A 320 -9.18 9.58 -13.65
CA PHE A 320 -9.94 9.14 -14.82
C PHE A 320 -11.40 8.93 -14.48
N GLN A 321 -12.27 9.79 -14.94
CA GLN A 321 -13.71 9.51 -14.92
C GLN A 321 -14.26 9.17 -16.32
N GLY A 322 -13.63 9.57 -17.39
CA GLY A 322 -14.11 9.32 -18.74
C GLY A 322 -13.41 8.13 -19.43
N PRO A 323 -12.09 8.21 -19.64
CA PRO A 323 -11.40 7.27 -20.54
C PRO A 323 -11.37 5.81 -20.08
N VAL A 324 -11.46 5.53 -18.76
CA VAL A 324 -11.55 4.15 -18.27
C VAL A 324 -12.96 3.61 -18.48
N ASN A 325 -13.99 4.45 -18.30
CA ASN A 325 -15.38 4.06 -18.58
C ASN A 325 -15.60 3.76 -20.06
N ASP A 326 -14.91 4.47 -20.96
CA ASP A 326 -15.00 4.25 -22.41
C ASP A 326 -14.22 3.01 -22.89
N ALA A 327 -13.34 2.46 -22.05
CA ALA A 327 -12.47 1.32 -22.38
C ALA A 327 -13.06 -0.04 -22.02
N LEU A 328 -14.05 -0.06 -21.17
CA LEU A 328 -14.66 -1.26 -20.59
C LEU A 328 -16.11 -1.40 -20.97
#